data_9962dd04b363e9cb1b04eccaecd48485
#
_entry.id   9962dd04b363e9cb1b04eccaecd48485
#
_cell.length_a   1.000
_cell.length_b   1.000
_cell.length_c   1.000
_cell.angle_alpha   90.00
_cell.angle_beta   90.00
_cell.angle_gamma   90.00
#
_symmetry.space_group_name_H-M   'P 1'
#
loop_
_entity.id
_entity.type
_entity.pdbx_description
1 polymer ?
#
loop_
_entity_poly.entity_id
_entity_poly.type
_entity_poly.pdbx_seq_one_letter_code
_entity_poly.pdbx_strand_id
1 'polypeptide(L)'
;MIHMASSISKNKPDKYSSFPPKKKKEPFKRKFRRFIRKVKHNRLYKPTLFIILCIIIFFIGRGYQSHKDKLIYTELMEAQKTEITNEYETKIVEMNRLHLEELDNLRYEYETITPEELIKSEAEYIAKVLYGTAQYNTERDQRTVVWCILNRVDNTAYPNTVKEVCEQPSQWMGYSDKNPVLVSLYEIAIKELETWHNNYRPVSADYVYMSWSSHEITLRDTYGKTAGTRYWQAP
;
A
#
# COMPACT_ATOMS: atom_id res chain seq x y z
N MET A 1 -27.07 -52.23 14.59
CA MET A 1 -28.47 -52.60 14.75
C MET A 1 -29.08 -51.84 15.90
N ILE A 2 -29.80 -50.77 15.66
CA ILE A 2 -30.82 -50.25 16.55
C ILE A 2 -31.76 -49.40 15.64
N HIS A 3 -32.95 -49.95 15.40
CA HIS A 3 -34.09 -49.27 14.80
C HIS A 3 -34.71 -48.30 15.80
N MET A 4 -34.94 -47.05 15.39
CA MET A 4 -35.92 -46.18 16.05
C MET A 4 -36.95 -45.75 15.01
N ALA A 5 -38.16 -46.28 15.20
CA ALA A 5 -39.35 -45.89 14.49
C ALA A 5 -39.88 -44.58 15.05
N SER A 6 -40.09 -43.58 14.18
CA SER A 6 -40.79 -42.34 14.55
C SER A 6 -42.24 -42.43 14.11
N SER A 7 -43.13 -42.32 15.08
CA SER A 7 -44.59 -42.32 15.00
C SER A 7 -45.10 -41.08 14.24
N ILE A 8 -45.87 -41.33 13.16
CA ILE A 8 -46.62 -40.31 12.44
C ILE A 8 -47.89 -39.97 13.18
N SER A 9 -47.97 -38.78 13.73
CA SER A 9 -49.18 -38.20 14.29
C SER A 9 -50.09 -37.69 13.17
N LYS A 10 -51.25 -38.33 13.02
CA LYS A 10 -52.33 -37.90 12.11
C LYS A 10 -53.09 -36.73 12.77
N ASN A 11 -52.85 -35.52 12.29
CA ASN A 11 -53.73 -34.38 12.63
C ASN A 11 -54.98 -34.39 11.76
N LYS A 12 -56.14 -34.32 12.45
CA LYS A 12 -57.49 -34.20 11.86
C LYS A 12 -57.63 -32.87 11.11
N PRO A 13 -58.47 -32.84 10.05
CA PRO A 13 -58.77 -31.62 9.35
C PRO A 13 -59.76 -30.74 10.16
N ASP A 14 -59.38 -29.48 10.35
CA ASP A 14 -60.23 -28.49 10.97
C ASP A 14 -61.35 -28.04 10.02
N LYS A 15 -62.55 -28.01 10.62
CA LYS A 15 -63.82 -27.62 10.01
C LYS A 15 -63.86 -26.17 9.64
N TYR A 16 -64.22 -25.91 8.38
CA TYR A 16 -65.01 -24.80 7.84
C TYR A 16 -64.82 -23.40 8.47
N SER A 17 -64.02 -22.60 7.82
CA SER A 17 -64.23 -21.15 7.80
C SER A 17 -64.96 -20.77 6.49
N SER A 18 -66.24 -20.54 6.55
CA SER A 18 -67.02 -19.99 5.44
C SER A 18 -66.68 -18.50 5.27
N PHE A 19 -65.78 -18.20 4.38
CA PHE A 19 -65.54 -16.81 3.97
C PHE A 19 -66.76 -16.29 3.23
N PRO A 20 -67.26 -15.08 3.52
CA PRO A 20 -68.36 -14.49 2.77
C PRO A 20 -67.94 -14.27 1.31
N PRO A 21 -68.85 -14.44 0.34
CA PRO A 21 -68.50 -14.34 -1.08
C PRO A 21 -67.91 -12.95 -1.42
N LYS A 22 -66.70 -12.91 -1.94
CA LYS A 22 -66.05 -11.69 -2.39
C LYS A 22 -66.97 -10.99 -3.41
N LYS A 23 -67.55 -9.84 -3.05
CA LYS A 23 -68.32 -9.02 -3.98
C LYS A 23 -67.47 -8.74 -5.20
N LYS A 24 -67.95 -9.19 -6.40
CA LYS A 24 -67.24 -8.95 -7.70
C LYS A 24 -67.12 -7.45 -7.90
N LYS A 25 -65.89 -6.92 -7.89
CA LYS A 25 -65.64 -5.54 -8.14
C LYS A 25 -66.10 -5.19 -9.55
N GLU A 26 -67.03 -4.24 -9.67
CA GLU A 26 -67.52 -3.79 -10.96
C GLU A 26 -66.36 -3.27 -11.83
N PRO A 27 -66.25 -3.68 -13.13
CA PRO A 27 -65.10 -3.30 -13.97
C PRO A 27 -65.05 -1.80 -14.11
N PHE A 28 -63.86 -1.24 -13.98
CA PHE A 28 -63.52 0.21 -14.01
C PHE A 28 -64.21 0.92 -15.18
N LYS A 29 -64.29 0.30 -16.37
CA LYS A 29 -64.98 0.84 -17.55
C LYS A 29 -66.45 1.16 -17.31
N ARG A 30 -67.21 0.32 -16.49
CA ARG A 30 -68.61 0.59 -16.19
C ARG A 30 -68.76 1.76 -15.21
N LYS A 31 -67.94 1.84 -14.20
CA LYS A 31 -67.94 2.95 -13.24
C LYS A 31 -67.61 4.27 -13.94
N PHE A 32 -66.59 4.26 -14.81
CA PHE A 32 -66.15 5.40 -15.56
C PHE A 32 -67.25 5.93 -16.54
N ARG A 33 -67.92 5.00 -17.27
CA ARG A 33 -69.03 5.42 -18.15
C ARG A 33 -70.22 6.01 -17.38
N ARG A 34 -70.53 5.51 -16.17
CA ARG A 34 -71.56 6.11 -15.31
C ARG A 34 -71.14 7.51 -14.81
N PHE A 35 -69.93 7.64 -14.43
CA PHE A 35 -69.34 8.92 -14.04
C PHE A 35 -69.41 9.93 -15.16
N ILE A 36 -68.97 9.61 -16.35
CA ILE A 36 -69.02 10.49 -17.53
C ILE A 36 -70.48 10.90 -17.85
N ARG A 37 -71.44 9.98 -17.78
CA ARG A 37 -72.87 10.33 -18.00
C ARG A 37 -73.38 11.33 -16.95
N LYS A 38 -73.07 11.16 -15.67
CA LYS A 38 -73.46 12.09 -14.62
C LYS A 38 -72.83 13.46 -14.78
N VAL A 39 -71.57 13.50 -15.19
CA VAL A 39 -70.84 14.76 -15.38
C VAL A 39 -71.34 15.53 -16.65
N LYS A 40 -71.70 14.82 -17.73
CA LYS A 40 -72.20 15.41 -18.96
C LYS A 40 -73.55 16.15 -18.83
N HIS A 41 -74.38 15.82 -17.81
CA HIS A 41 -75.62 16.53 -17.51
C HIS A 41 -75.43 17.78 -16.63
N ASN A 42 -74.22 18.02 -16.10
CA ASN A 42 -73.94 19.18 -15.29
C ASN A 42 -73.56 20.40 -16.17
N ARG A 43 -74.23 21.54 -15.97
CA ARG A 43 -73.94 22.81 -16.69
C ARG A 43 -72.45 23.22 -16.58
N LEU A 44 -71.75 22.76 -15.55
CA LEU A 44 -70.32 23.06 -15.33
C LEU A 44 -69.37 22.04 -16.00
N TYR A 45 -69.89 21.08 -16.79
CA TYR A 45 -69.09 20.04 -17.41
C TYR A 45 -67.95 20.57 -18.31
N LYS A 46 -68.25 21.57 -19.16
CA LYS A 46 -67.28 22.17 -20.07
C LYS A 46 -66.12 22.86 -19.33
N PRO A 47 -66.40 23.74 -18.35
CA PRO A 47 -65.33 24.40 -17.62
C PRO A 47 -64.51 23.43 -16.74
N THR A 48 -65.13 22.43 -16.12
CA THR A 48 -64.39 21.45 -15.32
C THR A 48 -63.51 20.54 -16.19
N LEU A 49 -63.95 20.15 -17.38
CA LEU A 49 -63.11 19.40 -18.33
C LEU A 49 -61.92 20.23 -18.79
N PHE A 50 -62.11 21.52 -19.06
CA PHE A 50 -61.02 22.43 -19.44
C PHE A 50 -59.98 22.55 -18.33
N ILE A 51 -60.40 22.72 -17.07
CA ILE A 51 -59.50 22.80 -15.92
C ILE A 51 -58.68 21.50 -15.77
N ILE A 52 -59.33 20.34 -15.91
CA ILE A 52 -58.63 19.03 -15.84
C ILE A 52 -57.61 18.93 -16.96
N LEU A 53 -57.94 19.35 -18.16
CA LEU A 53 -57.03 19.35 -19.30
C LEU A 53 -55.80 20.23 -19.05
N CYS A 54 -56.03 21.45 -18.54
CA CYS A 54 -54.95 22.38 -18.17
C CYS A 54 -54.02 21.78 -17.10
N ILE A 55 -54.56 21.11 -16.09
CA ILE A 55 -53.79 20.40 -15.05
C ILE A 55 -52.95 19.30 -15.67
N ILE A 56 -53.50 18.50 -16.57
CA ILE A 56 -52.77 17.44 -17.26
C ILE A 56 -51.61 18.01 -18.09
N ILE A 57 -51.85 19.05 -18.87
CA ILE A 57 -50.83 19.73 -19.68
C ILE A 57 -49.72 20.28 -18.78
N PHE A 58 -50.09 20.92 -17.65
CA PHE A 58 -49.13 21.41 -16.66
C PHE A 58 -48.21 20.31 -16.09
N PHE A 59 -48.79 19.18 -15.70
CA PHE A 59 -47.98 18.06 -15.17
C PHE A 59 -47.11 17.41 -16.23
N ILE A 60 -47.62 17.29 -17.49
CA ILE A 60 -46.82 16.78 -18.61
C ILE A 60 -45.65 17.74 -18.89
N GLY A 61 -45.89 19.03 -18.94
CA GLY A 61 -44.85 20.03 -19.17
C GLY A 61 -43.81 20.04 -18.09
N ARG A 62 -44.23 19.95 -16.82
CA ARG A 62 -43.29 19.87 -15.68
C ARG A 62 -42.48 18.55 -15.68
N GLY A 63 -43.09 17.43 -16.06
CA GLY A 63 -42.39 16.16 -16.23
C GLY A 63 -41.35 16.20 -17.34
N TYR A 64 -41.70 16.79 -18.48
CA TYR A 64 -40.78 16.99 -19.61
C TYR A 64 -39.57 17.86 -19.24
N GLN A 65 -39.81 19.00 -18.56
CA GLN A 65 -38.73 19.90 -18.11
C GLN A 65 -37.81 19.19 -17.14
N SER A 66 -38.36 18.49 -16.15
CA SER A 66 -37.55 17.72 -15.18
C SER A 66 -36.71 16.63 -15.84
N HIS A 67 -37.20 16.00 -16.91
CA HIS A 67 -36.42 15.01 -17.65
C HIS A 67 -35.26 15.64 -18.43
N LYS A 68 -35.54 16.78 -19.09
CA LYS A 68 -34.54 17.55 -19.83
C LYS A 68 -33.41 18.04 -18.90
N ASP A 69 -33.77 18.57 -17.73
CA ASP A 69 -32.80 19.04 -16.73
C ASP A 69 -31.90 17.91 -16.22
N LYS A 70 -32.45 16.72 -16.03
CA LYS A 70 -31.66 15.52 -15.66
C LYS A 70 -30.69 15.12 -16.75
N LEU A 71 -31.09 15.14 -18.02
CA LEU A 71 -30.19 14.80 -19.13
C LEU A 71 -29.01 15.78 -19.20
N ILE A 72 -29.27 17.08 -19.14
CA ILE A 72 -28.24 18.12 -19.16
C ILE A 72 -27.28 17.92 -17.95
N TYR A 73 -27.83 17.63 -16.77
CA TYR A 73 -27.00 17.39 -15.58
C TYR A 73 -26.12 16.15 -15.73
N THR A 74 -26.64 15.05 -16.30
CA THR A 74 -25.83 13.84 -16.54
C THR A 74 -24.73 14.09 -17.56
N GLU A 75 -25.02 14.77 -18.66
CA GLU A 75 -24.02 15.15 -19.66
C GLU A 75 -22.92 16.04 -19.07
N LEU A 76 -23.28 17.01 -18.24
CA LEU A 76 -22.32 17.89 -17.57
C LEU A 76 -21.42 17.10 -16.61
N MET A 77 -21.99 16.19 -15.82
CA MET A 77 -21.25 15.35 -14.89
C MET A 77 -20.29 14.39 -15.60
N GLU A 78 -20.72 13.83 -16.75
CA GLU A 78 -19.84 12.97 -17.57
C GLU A 78 -18.69 13.77 -18.19
N ALA A 79 -18.97 14.98 -18.68
CA ALA A 79 -17.95 15.88 -19.22
C ALA A 79 -16.91 16.25 -18.14
N GLN A 80 -17.35 16.65 -16.94
CA GLN A 80 -16.45 16.93 -15.82
C GLN A 80 -15.63 15.70 -15.40
N LYS A 81 -16.25 14.54 -15.33
CA LYS A 81 -15.54 13.30 -15.00
C LYS A 81 -14.45 13.00 -16.03
N THR A 82 -14.74 13.18 -17.31
CA THR A 82 -13.77 12.95 -18.38
C THR A 82 -12.62 13.94 -18.31
N GLU A 83 -12.89 15.22 -18.05
CA GLU A 83 -11.88 16.26 -17.89
C GLU A 83 -10.95 15.94 -16.71
N ILE A 84 -11.51 15.61 -15.55
CA ILE A 84 -10.77 15.22 -14.36
C ILE A 84 -9.91 13.97 -14.64
N THR A 85 -10.47 12.95 -15.31
CA THR A 85 -9.73 11.73 -15.64
C THR A 85 -8.54 12.03 -16.53
N ASN A 86 -8.73 12.84 -17.59
CA ASN A 86 -7.65 13.23 -18.50
C ASN A 86 -6.56 14.04 -17.79
N GLU A 87 -6.94 14.93 -16.85
CA GLU A 87 -5.97 15.68 -16.04
C GLU A 87 -5.12 14.74 -15.16
N TYR A 88 -5.76 13.76 -14.50
CA TYR A 88 -5.04 12.78 -13.69
C TYR A 88 -4.13 11.88 -14.54
N GLU A 89 -4.60 11.40 -15.69
CA GLU A 89 -3.77 10.60 -16.61
C GLU A 89 -2.55 11.38 -17.08
N THR A 90 -2.72 12.65 -17.43
CA THR A 90 -1.61 13.52 -17.84
C THR A 90 -0.59 13.70 -16.71
N LYS A 91 -1.05 13.90 -15.47
CA LYS A 91 -0.17 14.02 -14.29
C LYS A 91 0.58 12.72 -14.00
N ILE A 92 -0.08 11.56 -14.15
CA ILE A 92 0.56 10.25 -13.96
C ILE A 92 1.65 10.03 -15.01
N VAL A 93 1.38 10.34 -16.28
CA VAL A 93 2.37 10.22 -17.36
C VAL A 93 3.58 11.10 -17.09
N GLU A 94 3.36 12.35 -16.70
CA GLU A 94 4.47 13.28 -16.40
C GLU A 94 5.28 12.84 -15.17
N MET A 95 4.61 12.38 -14.12
CA MET A 95 5.29 11.85 -12.92
C MET A 95 6.14 10.61 -13.25
N ASN A 96 5.62 9.70 -14.08
CA ASN A 96 6.36 8.52 -14.51
C ASN A 96 7.57 8.91 -15.39
N ARG A 97 7.43 9.92 -16.26
CA ARG A 97 8.54 10.45 -17.06
C ARG A 97 9.66 11.00 -16.17
N LEU A 98 9.31 11.83 -15.19
CA LEU A 98 10.28 12.39 -14.24
C LEU A 98 10.97 11.29 -13.42
N HIS A 99 10.24 10.30 -12.99
CA HIS A 99 10.80 9.16 -12.25
C HIS A 99 11.78 8.33 -13.11
N LEU A 100 11.46 8.10 -14.38
CA LEU A 100 12.36 7.41 -15.30
C LEU A 100 13.63 8.23 -15.56
N GLU A 101 13.50 9.54 -15.71
CA GLU A 101 14.65 10.44 -15.88
C GLU A 101 15.56 10.44 -14.64
N GLU A 102 14.99 10.42 -13.44
CA GLU A 102 15.71 10.28 -12.18
C GLU A 102 16.45 8.94 -12.10
N LEU A 103 15.79 7.85 -12.49
CA LEU A 103 16.40 6.51 -12.52
C LEU A 103 17.54 6.43 -13.54
N ASP A 104 17.41 7.04 -14.72
CA ASP A 104 18.47 7.08 -15.73
C ASP A 104 19.66 7.92 -15.25
N ASN A 105 19.43 9.03 -14.56
CA ASN A 105 20.48 9.83 -13.96
C ASN A 105 21.23 9.06 -12.86
N LEU A 106 20.49 8.35 -11.98
CA LEU A 106 21.09 7.50 -10.97
C LEU A 106 21.89 6.35 -11.59
N ARG A 107 21.37 5.73 -12.66
CA ARG A 107 22.09 4.69 -13.39
C ARG A 107 23.39 5.24 -13.98
N TYR A 108 23.34 6.39 -14.63
CA TYR A 108 24.53 7.04 -15.20
C TYR A 108 25.57 7.34 -14.12
N GLU A 109 25.17 7.84 -12.96
CA GLU A 109 26.04 8.08 -11.82
C GLU A 109 26.69 6.77 -11.32
N TYR A 110 25.93 5.67 -11.23
CA TYR A 110 26.45 4.35 -10.85
C TYR A 110 27.38 3.75 -11.90
N GLU A 111 27.08 3.89 -13.19
CA GLU A 111 27.91 3.36 -14.29
C GLU A 111 29.23 4.14 -14.45
N THR A 112 29.31 5.38 -13.96
CA THR A 112 30.54 6.20 -14.02
C THR A 112 31.45 6.01 -12.82
N ILE A 113 30.97 5.48 -11.70
CA ILE A 113 31.81 5.20 -10.53
C ILE A 113 32.62 3.92 -10.77
N THR A 114 33.94 4.05 -10.76
CA THR A 114 34.80 2.87 -10.83
C THR A 114 34.69 2.04 -9.55
N PRO A 115 34.91 0.70 -9.61
CA PRO A 115 34.92 -0.14 -8.41
C PRO A 115 35.88 0.37 -7.32
N GLU A 116 36.98 0.98 -7.72
CA GLU A 116 37.96 1.56 -6.80
C GLU A 116 37.42 2.82 -6.10
N GLU A 117 36.70 3.69 -6.82
CA GLU A 117 36.05 4.88 -6.25
C GLU A 117 34.92 4.48 -5.30
N LEU A 118 34.16 3.43 -5.64
CA LEU A 118 33.12 2.89 -4.78
C LEU A 118 33.71 2.40 -3.44
N ILE A 119 34.75 1.58 -3.48
CA ILE A 119 35.46 1.08 -2.28
C ILE A 119 35.97 2.26 -1.43
N LYS A 120 36.56 3.27 -2.05
CA LYS A 120 37.03 4.47 -1.34
C LYS A 120 35.90 5.23 -0.65
N SER A 121 34.79 5.42 -1.34
CA SER A 121 33.60 6.08 -0.78
C SER A 121 33.01 5.27 0.41
N GLU A 122 32.84 3.97 0.26
CA GLU A 122 32.35 3.09 1.31
C GLU A 122 33.28 3.05 2.53
N ALA A 123 34.60 3.08 2.29
CA ALA A 123 35.61 3.09 3.36
C ALA A 123 35.53 4.34 4.24
N GLU A 124 35.14 5.49 3.68
CA GLU A 124 34.94 6.71 4.46
C GLU A 124 33.82 6.55 5.49
N TYR A 125 32.68 5.98 5.11
CA TYR A 125 31.57 5.73 6.02
C TYR A 125 31.97 4.76 7.14
N ILE A 126 32.65 3.66 6.79
CA ILE A 126 33.15 2.69 7.74
C ILE A 126 34.16 3.34 8.70
N ALA A 127 35.13 4.11 8.18
CA ALA A 127 36.13 4.78 9.01
C ALA A 127 35.50 5.75 10.03
N LYS A 128 34.42 6.47 9.66
CA LYS A 128 33.66 7.31 10.59
C LYS A 128 32.95 6.50 11.68
N VAL A 129 32.44 5.33 11.35
CA VAL A 129 31.89 4.39 12.34
C VAL A 129 32.98 3.91 13.28
N LEU A 130 34.10 3.45 12.74
CA LEU A 130 35.27 2.98 13.53
C LEU A 130 35.79 4.08 14.47
N TYR A 131 35.85 5.31 14.02
CA TYR A 131 36.27 6.44 14.87
C TYR A 131 35.39 6.57 16.10
N GLY A 132 34.06 6.56 15.93
CA GLY A 132 33.13 6.68 17.05
C GLY A 132 33.08 5.45 17.95
N THR A 133 33.25 4.27 17.35
CA THR A 133 32.95 3.00 18.01
C THR A 133 34.19 2.29 18.55
N ALA A 134 35.31 2.30 17.81
CA ALA A 134 36.45 1.41 18.10
C ALA A 134 37.84 2.05 17.86
N GLN A 135 37.97 3.38 17.81
CA GLN A 135 39.24 4.05 17.47
C GLN A 135 40.42 3.70 18.41
N TYR A 136 40.13 3.38 19.67
CA TYR A 136 41.14 3.02 20.69
C TYR A 136 41.25 1.50 20.92
N ASN A 137 40.49 0.70 20.17
CA ASN A 137 40.52 -0.74 20.27
C ASN A 137 41.61 -1.33 19.40
N THR A 138 41.85 -2.64 19.54
CA THR A 138 42.81 -3.38 18.71
C THR A 138 42.34 -3.41 17.25
N GLU A 139 43.28 -3.61 16.29
CA GLU A 139 42.92 -3.79 14.87
C GLU A 139 41.92 -4.92 14.68
N ARG A 140 42.05 -6.03 15.44
CA ARG A 140 41.09 -7.13 15.45
C ARG A 140 39.69 -6.67 15.80
N ASP A 141 39.55 -5.83 16.81
CA ASP A 141 38.25 -5.30 17.21
C ASP A 141 37.66 -4.37 16.13
N GLN A 142 38.50 -3.51 15.55
CA GLN A 142 38.11 -2.64 14.45
C GLN A 142 37.63 -3.43 13.24
N ARG A 143 38.34 -4.50 12.84
CA ARG A 143 37.90 -5.43 11.79
C ARG A 143 36.58 -6.11 12.15
N THR A 144 36.37 -6.44 13.43
CA THR A 144 35.09 -7.00 13.91
C THR A 144 33.93 -6.06 13.64
N VAL A 145 34.10 -4.76 13.87
CA VAL A 145 33.11 -3.74 13.56
C VAL A 145 32.84 -3.68 12.06
N VAL A 146 33.88 -3.67 11.22
CA VAL A 146 33.72 -3.69 9.75
C VAL A 146 32.89 -4.88 9.30
N TRP A 147 33.23 -6.09 9.76
CA TRP A 147 32.49 -7.29 9.37
C TRP A 147 31.05 -7.32 9.90
N CYS A 148 30.77 -6.66 11.01
CA CYS A 148 29.39 -6.47 11.44
C CYS A 148 28.60 -5.60 10.44
N ILE A 149 29.22 -4.54 9.89
CA ILE A 149 28.62 -3.69 8.86
C ILE A 149 28.40 -4.50 7.59
N LEU A 150 29.43 -5.15 7.06
CA LEU A 150 29.38 -5.89 5.79
C LEU A 150 28.41 -7.07 5.83
N ASN A 151 28.35 -7.80 6.95
CA ASN A 151 27.37 -8.86 7.15
C ASN A 151 25.94 -8.35 7.16
N ARG A 152 25.71 -7.12 7.66
CA ARG A 152 24.37 -6.49 7.57
C ARG A 152 24.02 -6.16 6.12
N VAL A 153 24.98 -5.66 5.32
CA VAL A 153 24.74 -5.40 3.89
C VAL A 153 24.36 -6.68 3.15
N ASP A 154 25.00 -7.81 3.47
CA ASP A 154 24.70 -9.12 2.89
C ASP A 154 23.38 -9.73 3.41
N ASN A 155 22.80 -9.21 4.49
CA ASN A 155 21.62 -9.78 5.14
C ASN A 155 20.35 -9.01 4.79
N THR A 156 19.37 -9.68 4.19
CA THR A 156 18.12 -9.08 3.69
C THR A 156 17.24 -8.40 4.76
N ALA A 157 17.53 -8.58 6.05
CA ALA A 157 16.82 -7.89 7.14
C ALA A 157 17.34 -6.46 7.39
N TYR A 158 18.42 -6.05 6.71
CA TYR A 158 19.07 -4.75 6.86
C TYR A 158 19.13 -4.01 5.52
N PRO A 159 19.52 -2.71 5.52
CA PRO A 159 19.80 -2.00 4.28
C PRO A 159 20.90 -2.69 3.47
N ASN A 160 20.83 -2.54 2.15
CA ASN A 160 21.69 -3.24 1.20
C ASN A 160 22.92 -2.42 0.74
N THR A 161 23.18 -1.27 1.36
CA THR A 161 24.37 -0.45 1.09
C THR A 161 25.16 -0.18 2.36
N VAL A 162 26.49 -0.06 2.22
CA VAL A 162 27.38 0.28 3.34
C VAL A 162 26.99 1.61 3.97
N LYS A 163 26.69 2.62 3.16
CA LYS A 163 26.24 3.93 3.65
C LYS A 163 25.03 3.82 4.55
N GLU A 164 23.96 3.22 4.04
CA GLU A 164 22.70 3.12 4.80
C GLU A 164 22.85 2.32 6.10
N VAL A 165 23.66 1.26 6.08
CA VAL A 165 23.98 0.49 7.30
C VAL A 165 24.74 1.35 8.30
N CYS A 166 25.71 2.14 7.85
CA CYS A 166 26.50 3.04 8.72
C CYS A 166 25.64 4.18 9.30
N GLU A 167 24.68 4.68 8.55
CA GLU A 167 23.80 5.78 8.93
C GLU A 167 22.56 5.33 9.73
N GLN A 168 22.39 4.03 10.01
CA GLN A 168 21.26 3.54 10.80
C GLN A 168 21.18 4.22 12.17
N PRO A 169 20.05 4.84 12.54
CA PRO A 169 19.91 5.53 13.81
C PRO A 169 20.18 4.61 15.00
N SER A 170 21.00 5.08 15.95
CA SER A 170 21.29 4.39 17.22
C SER A 170 21.97 3.01 17.10
N GLN A 171 22.51 2.65 15.92
CA GLN A 171 23.20 1.37 15.73
C GLN A 171 24.67 1.43 16.11
N TRP A 172 25.33 2.54 15.84
CA TRP A 172 26.76 2.71 16.04
C TRP A 172 27.01 3.76 17.10
N MET A 173 27.57 3.34 18.23
CA MET A 173 27.89 4.25 19.33
C MET A 173 28.96 5.26 18.89
N GLY A 174 28.68 6.55 19.07
CA GLY A 174 29.62 7.62 18.72
C GLY A 174 29.73 7.91 17.22
N TYR A 175 28.96 7.25 16.35
CA TYR A 175 28.90 7.63 14.92
C TYR A 175 28.36 9.04 14.76
N SER A 176 29.03 9.79 13.90
CA SER A 176 28.59 11.08 13.39
C SER A 176 29.18 11.28 12.00
N ASP A 177 28.41 11.89 11.13
CA ASP A 177 28.86 12.28 9.79
C ASP A 177 30.07 13.22 9.81
N LYS A 178 30.25 13.92 10.95
CA LYS A 178 31.37 14.85 11.20
C LYS A 178 32.60 14.15 11.79
N ASN A 179 32.54 12.86 12.04
CA ASN A 179 33.69 12.13 12.56
C ASN A 179 34.85 12.21 11.53
N PRO A 180 36.09 12.44 11.98
CA PRO A 180 37.24 12.49 11.08
C PRO A 180 37.54 11.09 10.49
N VAL A 181 38.00 11.06 9.27
CA VAL A 181 38.52 9.87 8.61
C VAL A 181 40.01 9.74 8.92
N LEU A 182 40.35 8.94 9.93
CA LEU A 182 41.74 8.66 10.26
C LEU A 182 42.32 7.66 9.25
N VAL A 183 43.56 7.91 8.78
CA VAL A 183 44.23 7.07 7.79
C VAL A 183 44.29 5.59 8.20
N SER A 184 44.65 5.31 9.44
CA SER A 184 44.74 3.93 9.94
C SER A 184 43.39 3.19 9.93
N LEU A 185 42.27 3.87 10.25
CA LEU A 185 40.92 3.29 10.25
C LEU A 185 40.41 3.13 8.82
N TYR A 186 40.76 4.05 7.95
CA TYR A 186 40.42 4.01 6.53
C TYR A 186 41.13 2.86 5.80
N GLU A 187 42.43 2.61 6.08
CA GLU A 187 43.17 1.49 5.52
C GLU A 187 42.60 0.15 5.94
N ILE A 188 42.15 0.01 7.20
CA ILE A 188 41.46 -1.19 7.67
C ILE A 188 40.15 -1.37 6.90
N ALA A 189 39.35 -0.30 6.73
CA ALA A 189 38.09 -0.35 6.01
C ALA A 189 38.29 -0.78 4.54
N ILE A 190 39.28 -0.18 3.83
CA ILE A 190 39.61 -0.56 2.45
C ILE A 190 39.95 -2.03 2.35
N LYS A 191 40.87 -2.53 3.20
CA LYS A 191 41.32 -3.92 3.17
C LYS A 191 40.18 -4.92 3.35
N GLU A 192 39.26 -4.65 4.28
CA GLU A 192 38.12 -5.55 4.50
C GLU A 192 37.07 -5.42 3.39
N LEU A 193 36.85 -4.22 2.83
CA LEU A 193 35.99 -4.01 1.67
C LEU A 193 36.51 -4.73 0.43
N GLU A 194 37.79 -4.62 0.12
CA GLU A 194 38.42 -5.38 -0.99
C GLU A 194 38.22 -6.88 -0.81
N THR A 195 38.39 -7.37 0.43
CA THR A 195 38.15 -8.77 0.78
C THR A 195 36.70 -9.16 0.52
N TRP A 196 35.76 -8.30 0.90
CA TRP A 196 34.33 -8.49 0.72
C TRP A 196 33.90 -8.43 -0.75
N HIS A 197 34.39 -7.45 -1.52
CA HIS A 197 34.12 -7.32 -2.95
C HIS A 197 34.70 -8.48 -3.77
N ASN A 198 35.80 -9.08 -3.31
CA ASN A 198 36.36 -10.30 -3.87
C ASN A 198 35.58 -11.58 -3.48
N ASN A 199 34.37 -11.43 -2.95
CA ASN A 199 33.48 -12.51 -2.51
C ASN A 199 34.08 -13.43 -1.42
N TYR A 200 35.10 -12.99 -0.73
CA TYR A 200 35.62 -13.73 0.42
C TYR A 200 34.83 -13.34 1.68
N ARG A 201 34.25 -14.33 2.35
CA ARG A 201 33.42 -14.15 3.56
C ARG A 201 34.03 -14.94 4.70
N PRO A 202 34.87 -14.31 5.53
CA PRO A 202 35.51 -14.99 6.66
C PRO A 202 34.49 -15.45 7.69
N VAL A 203 33.33 -14.84 7.75
CA VAL A 203 32.23 -15.16 8.64
C VAL A 203 30.87 -15.02 7.92
N SER A 204 29.91 -15.87 8.29
CA SER A 204 28.58 -15.85 7.69
C SER A 204 27.86 -14.50 7.92
N ALA A 205 27.03 -14.09 6.96
CA ALA A 205 26.16 -12.91 7.05
C ALA A 205 25.13 -12.96 8.20
N ASP A 206 24.96 -14.11 8.86
CA ASP A 206 24.10 -14.22 10.05
C ASP A 206 24.66 -13.51 11.28
N TYR A 207 25.97 -13.24 11.30
CA TYR A 207 26.65 -12.59 12.40
C TYR A 207 26.59 -11.06 12.27
N VAL A 208 25.45 -10.50 12.64
CA VAL A 208 25.06 -9.08 12.42
C VAL A 208 25.07 -8.22 13.69
N TYR A 209 25.40 -8.80 14.84
CA TYR A 209 25.48 -8.10 16.12
C TYR A 209 26.90 -8.10 16.66
N MET A 210 27.19 -7.13 17.52
CA MET A 210 28.44 -7.07 18.27
C MET A 210 28.16 -7.22 19.76
N SER A 211 29.07 -7.93 20.46
CA SER A 211 29.13 -7.97 21.91
C SER A 211 30.40 -7.32 22.40
N TRP A 212 30.27 -6.41 23.35
CA TRP A 212 31.35 -5.73 23.99
C TRP A 212 31.70 -6.45 25.30
N SER A 213 32.94 -6.81 25.46
CA SER A 213 33.49 -7.21 26.74
C SER A 213 34.58 -6.20 27.17
N SER A 214 35.08 -6.32 28.40
CA SER A 214 36.12 -5.43 28.90
C SER A 214 37.41 -5.46 28.10
N HIS A 215 37.60 -6.47 27.23
CA HIS A 215 38.86 -6.71 26.54
C HIS A 215 38.73 -6.93 25.03
N GLU A 216 37.57 -7.21 24.53
CA GLU A 216 37.38 -7.49 23.09
C GLU A 216 35.96 -7.22 22.60
N ILE A 217 35.86 -6.99 21.28
CA ILE A 217 34.58 -6.94 20.53
C ILE A 217 34.45 -8.30 19.81
N THR A 218 33.27 -8.91 19.88
CA THR A 218 32.99 -10.17 19.21
C THR A 218 31.69 -10.07 18.40
N LEU A 219 31.67 -10.76 17.25
CA LEU A 219 30.45 -10.89 16.43
C LEU A 219 29.51 -11.93 17.01
N ARG A 220 28.19 -11.66 16.91
CA ARG A 220 27.12 -12.58 17.30
C ARG A 220 26.05 -12.67 16.22
N ASP A 221 25.43 -13.83 16.12
CA ASP A 221 24.24 -14.03 15.33
C ASP A 221 22.97 -13.56 16.07
N THR A 222 21.82 -13.67 15.41
CA THR A 222 20.51 -13.32 15.99
C THR A 222 20.13 -14.17 17.20
N TYR A 223 20.76 -15.32 17.40
CA TYR A 223 20.55 -16.23 18.53
C TYR A 223 21.57 -16.05 19.65
N GLY A 224 22.48 -15.06 19.53
CA GLY A 224 23.52 -14.76 20.50
C GLY A 224 24.75 -15.67 20.42
N LYS A 225 24.83 -16.56 19.40
CA LYS A 225 26.01 -17.39 19.19
C LYS A 225 27.18 -16.56 18.70
N THR A 226 28.30 -16.65 19.35
CA THR A 226 29.52 -15.92 19.00
C THR A 226 30.22 -16.56 17.79
N ALA A 227 30.69 -15.73 16.85
CA ALA A 227 31.53 -16.20 15.76
C ALA A 227 32.84 -16.75 16.29
N GLY A 228 33.28 -17.89 15.73
CA GLY A 228 34.53 -18.50 16.11
C GLY A 228 35.73 -17.63 15.72
N THR A 229 36.84 -17.76 16.44
CA THR A 229 38.07 -16.98 16.22
C THR A 229 38.80 -17.28 14.91
N ARG A 230 38.44 -18.35 14.22
CA ARG A 230 39.10 -18.82 12.97
C ARG A 230 38.89 -17.86 11.79
N TYR A 231 37.84 -17.04 11.79
CA TYR A 231 37.57 -16.12 10.68
C TYR A 231 38.59 -14.95 10.59
N TRP A 232 39.43 -14.77 11.60
CA TRP A 232 40.53 -13.81 11.57
C TRP A 232 41.82 -14.33 10.98
N GLN A 233 41.88 -15.61 10.66
CA GLN A 233 43.06 -16.18 10.00
C GLN A 233 42.95 -15.81 8.52
N ALA A 234 43.82 -14.92 8.07
CA ALA A 234 43.93 -14.59 6.67
C ALA A 234 44.15 -15.85 5.83
N PRO A 235 43.68 -15.86 4.56
CA PRO A 235 44.00 -16.90 3.61
C PRO A 235 45.48 -16.99 3.37
#